data_5a6d27b4530bab8fb3b35ab589a7a70d
#
_entry.id   5a6d27b4530bab8fb3b35ab589a7a70d
#
_cell.length_a   1.000
_cell.length_b   1.000
_cell.length_c   1.000
_cell.angle_alpha   90.00
_cell.angle_beta   90.00
_cell.angle_gamma   90.00
#
_symmetry.space_group_name_H-M   'P 1'
#
loop_
_entity.id
_entity.type
_entity.pdbx_description
1 polymer ?
#
loop_
_entity_poly.entity_id
_entity_poly.type
_entity_poly.pdbx_seq_one_letter_code
_entity_poly.pdbx_strand_id
1 'polypeptide(L)'
;MEYWDVCDQEGNRSGQIRPKGSAFAPGEYHPAMEAWIVNSRGEILIQQRSMQCEILPGVWGLTTGRMLAGESTLQGCVREIREELGVCVCPAQIRFLRRIPRGELLWDIYLVHKDVSIGELTLQGEEVAHARWISPSEFLDLLKSGGLFRYPEIEEILSLVETGQTDQKNQGENHRMEFISETNR
;
A
#
# COMPACT_ATOMS: atom_id res chain seq x y z
N MET A 1 10.74 8.96 -18.04
CA MET A 1 11.48 7.78 -17.51
C MET A 1 11.33 7.83 -16.01
N GLU A 2 10.83 6.77 -15.41
CA GLU A 2 10.55 6.67 -13.97
C GLU A 2 11.81 6.20 -13.22
N TYR A 3 12.04 6.77 -12.04
CA TYR A 3 13.19 6.46 -11.19
C TYR A 3 12.72 6.03 -9.81
N TRP A 4 13.50 5.18 -9.16
CA TRP A 4 13.25 4.59 -7.86
C TRP A 4 14.36 4.92 -6.88
N ASP A 5 14.00 5.23 -5.63
CA ASP A 5 14.95 5.31 -4.54
C ASP A 5 15.46 3.94 -4.14
N VAL A 6 16.69 3.90 -3.64
CA VAL A 6 17.30 2.75 -2.96
C VAL A 6 17.30 3.01 -1.46
N CYS A 7 16.78 2.07 -0.68
CA CYS A 7 16.81 2.13 0.78
C CYS A 7 17.36 0.84 1.41
N ASP A 8 17.69 0.90 2.69
CA ASP A 8 18.00 -0.27 3.53
C ASP A 8 16.71 -0.91 4.10
N GLN A 9 16.85 -1.95 4.91
CA GLN A 9 15.75 -2.68 5.53
C GLN A 9 14.94 -1.83 6.53
N GLU A 10 15.56 -0.81 7.12
CA GLU A 10 14.94 0.16 8.02
C GLU A 10 14.17 1.25 7.25
N GLY A 11 14.38 1.34 5.93
CA GLY A 11 13.76 2.33 5.04
C GLY A 11 14.56 3.63 4.93
N ASN A 12 15.81 3.65 5.39
CA ASN A 12 16.69 4.79 5.22
C ASN A 12 17.16 4.86 3.77
N ARG A 13 16.94 5.99 3.11
CA ARG A 13 17.39 6.18 1.72
C ARG A 13 18.90 6.30 1.66
N SER A 14 19.49 5.55 0.74
CA SER A 14 20.94 5.62 0.47
C SER A 14 21.38 6.88 -0.29
N GLY A 15 20.44 7.65 -0.82
CA GLY A 15 20.69 8.75 -1.75
C GLY A 15 20.90 8.30 -3.20
N GLN A 16 20.93 7.00 -3.47
CA GLN A 16 20.97 6.48 -4.83
C GLN A 16 19.58 6.40 -5.42
N ILE A 17 19.48 6.71 -6.72
CA ILE A 17 18.27 6.48 -7.51
C ILE A 17 18.60 5.55 -8.69
N ARG A 18 17.65 4.73 -9.10
CA ARG A 18 17.80 3.79 -10.23
C ARG A 18 16.63 3.91 -11.19
N PRO A 19 16.83 3.70 -12.48
CA PRO A 19 15.74 3.58 -13.43
C PRO A 19 14.79 2.43 -13.04
N LYS A 20 13.51 2.59 -13.32
CA LYS A 20 12.50 1.52 -13.18
C LYS A 20 12.95 0.24 -13.87
N GLY A 21 12.83 -0.90 -13.18
CA GLY A 21 13.26 -2.21 -13.66
C GLY A 21 14.72 -2.56 -13.36
N SER A 22 15.47 -1.68 -12.66
CA SER A 22 16.82 -2.02 -12.20
C SER A 22 16.78 -3.09 -11.12
N ALA A 23 17.81 -3.96 -11.10
CA ALA A 23 18.02 -4.93 -10.02
C ALA A 23 18.58 -4.23 -8.77
N PHE A 24 18.31 -4.81 -7.61
CA PHE A 24 18.79 -4.38 -6.30
C PHE A 24 19.79 -5.40 -5.76
N ALA A 25 20.82 -4.94 -5.08
CA ALA A 25 21.79 -5.80 -4.42
C ALA A 25 21.21 -6.36 -3.09
N PRO A 26 21.78 -7.45 -2.55
CA PRO A 26 21.35 -7.94 -1.24
C PRO A 26 21.46 -6.85 -0.16
N GLY A 27 20.36 -6.61 0.56
CA GLY A 27 20.24 -5.56 1.57
C GLY A 27 19.80 -4.19 1.01
N GLU A 28 19.63 -4.07 -0.29
CA GLU A 28 19.02 -2.91 -0.93
C GLU A 28 17.56 -3.21 -1.29
N TYR A 29 16.70 -2.23 -1.10
CA TYR A 29 15.28 -2.34 -1.37
C TYR A 29 14.75 -1.12 -2.11
N HIS A 30 13.69 -1.35 -2.88
CA HIS A 30 12.85 -0.29 -3.41
C HIS A 30 11.59 -0.14 -2.53
N PRO A 31 11.27 1.08 -2.04
CA PRO A 31 10.08 1.31 -1.23
C PRO A 31 8.79 1.02 -2.01
N ALA A 32 7.88 0.35 -1.36
CA ALA A 32 6.54 0.06 -1.86
C ALA A 32 5.51 0.23 -0.74
N MET A 33 4.24 0.36 -1.08
CA MET A 33 3.15 0.44 -0.12
C MET A 33 2.02 -0.54 -0.44
N GLU A 34 1.30 -0.93 0.60
CA GLU A 34 0.06 -1.67 0.53
C GLU A 34 -0.98 -1.00 1.43
N ALA A 35 -2.16 -0.71 0.90
CA ALA A 35 -3.26 -0.08 1.63
C ALA A 35 -4.41 -1.06 1.89
N TRP A 36 -4.72 -1.29 3.16
CA TRP A 36 -5.92 -1.93 3.64
C TRP A 36 -6.98 -0.87 3.87
N ILE A 37 -7.84 -0.66 2.89
CA ILE A 37 -8.92 0.32 2.98
C ILE A 37 -10.12 -0.36 3.63
N VAL A 38 -10.57 0.18 4.78
CA VAL A 38 -11.63 -0.39 5.60
C VAL A 38 -12.72 0.65 5.84
N ASN A 39 -13.97 0.25 5.68
CA ASN A 39 -15.11 1.11 5.95
C ASN A 39 -15.61 0.98 7.41
N SER A 40 -16.59 1.81 7.78
CA SER A 40 -17.21 1.82 9.13
C SER A 40 -17.94 0.52 9.51
N ARG A 41 -18.21 -0.38 8.54
CA ARG A 41 -18.78 -1.71 8.76
C ARG A 41 -17.72 -2.79 8.97
N GLY A 42 -16.41 -2.43 8.91
CA GLY A 42 -15.31 -3.38 9.00
C GLY A 42 -15.07 -4.20 7.71
N GLU A 43 -15.68 -3.79 6.59
CA GLU A 43 -15.42 -4.43 5.30
C GLU A 43 -14.14 -3.88 4.68
N ILE A 44 -13.45 -4.72 3.92
CA ILE A 44 -12.17 -4.44 3.26
C ILE A 44 -12.45 -4.19 1.78
N LEU A 45 -11.92 -3.10 1.22
CA LEU A 45 -11.97 -2.84 -0.21
C LEU A 45 -10.88 -3.63 -0.91
N ILE A 46 -11.29 -4.53 -1.80
CA ILE A 46 -10.40 -5.24 -2.70
C ILE A 46 -10.62 -4.79 -4.14
N GLN A 47 -9.58 -4.89 -4.94
CA GLN A 47 -9.59 -4.56 -6.36
C GLN A 47 -9.10 -5.71 -7.22
N GLN A 48 -9.65 -5.85 -8.41
CA GLN A 48 -9.19 -6.82 -9.40
C GLN A 48 -8.28 -6.13 -10.40
N ARG A 49 -7.09 -6.64 -10.57
CA ARG A 49 -6.14 -6.13 -11.56
C ARG A 49 -6.71 -6.25 -12.97
N SER A 50 -6.49 -5.22 -13.78
CA SER A 50 -6.86 -5.25 -15.20
C SER A 50 -6.13 -6.39 -15.94
N MET A 51 -6.76 -6.92 -16.96
CA MET A 51 -6.14 -7.89 -17.87
C MET A 51 -4.98 -7.28 -18.68
N GLN A 52 -4.81 -5.95 -18.65
CA GLN A 52 -3.72 -5.23 -19.30
C GLN A 52 -2.45 -5.15 -18.43
N CYS A 53 -2.56 -5.47 -17.13
CA CYS A 53 -1.40 -5.47 -16.23
C CYS A 53 -0.40 -6.55 -16.64
N GLU A 54 0.89 -6.22 -16.65
CA GLU A 54 1.98 -7.16 -16.93
C GLU A 54 2.13 -8.21 -15.83
N ILE A 55 1.84 -7.83 -14.58
CA ILE A 55 2.03 -8.68 -13.39
C ILE A 55 0.66 -9.02 -12.81
N LEU A 56 0.37 -10.32 -12.67
CA LEU A 56 -0.84 -10.87 -12.06
C LEU A 56 -2.15 -10.32 -12.66
N PRO A 57 -2.35 -10.34 -14.01
CA PRO A 57 -3.60 -9.86 -14.61
C PRO A 57 -4.79 -10.65 -14.08
N GLY A 58 -5.91 -9.96 -13.82
CA GLY A 58 -7.16 -10.55 -13.35
C GLY A 58 -7.19 -11.02 -11.89
N VAL A 59 -6.07 -10.94 -11.16
CA VAL A 59 -5.99 -11.34 -9.75
C VAL A 59 -6.59 -10.27 -8.85
N TRP A 60 -7.37 -10.70 -7.86
CA TRP A 60 -7.85 -9.82 -6.80
C TRP A 60 -6.74 -9.55 -5.77
N GLY A 61 -6.71 -8.34 -5.23
CA GLY A 61 -5.74 -7.91 -4.23
C GLY A 61 -6.15 -6.63 -3.53
N LEU A 62 -5.24 -6.11 -2.74
CA LEU A 62 -5.35 -4.80 -2.10
C LEU A 62 -4.76 -3.72 -3.02
N THR A 63 -5.00 -2.44 -2.70
CA THR A 63 -4.33 -1.33 -3.39
C THR A 63 -2.85 -1.34 -3.03
N THR A 64 -1.99 -1.40 -4.04
CA THR A 64 -0.53 -1.45 -3.86
C THR A 64 0.16 -0.54 -4.84
N GLY A 65 1.32 -0.03 -4.46
CA GLY A 65 2.10 0.81 -5.37
C GLY A 65 3.59 0.85 -5.04
N ARG A 66 4.37 1.20 -6.06
CA ARG A 66 5.81 1.47 -5.93
C ARG A 66 6.05 2.96 -5.85
N MET A 67 7.03 3.34 -5.03
CA MET A 67 7.30 4.75 -4.79
C MET A 67 8.13 5.36 -5.92
N LEU A 68 7.78 6.55 -6.32
CA LEU A 68 8.63 7.37 -7.18
C LEU A 68 9.84 7.89 -6.39
N ALA A 69 10.95 8.20 -7.09
CA ALA A 69 12.12 8.77 -6.44
C ALA A 69 11.74 10.08 -5.71
N GLY A 70 12.09 10.18 -4.44
CA GLY A 70 11.74 11.31 -3.57
C GLY A 70 10.39 11.18 -2.85
N GLU A 71 9.53 10.23 -3.25
CA GLU A 71 8.21 10.03 -2.65
C GLU A 71 8.27 9.17 -1.38
N SER A 72 7.65 9.61 -0.29
CA SER A 72 7.45 8.75 0.88
C SER A 72 6.35 7.71 0.63
N THR A 73 6.38 6.58 1.36
CA THR A 73 5.35 5.54 1.22
C THR A 73 3.95 6.04 1.61
N LEU A 74 3.85 7.01 2.53
CA LEU A 74 2.59 7.67 2.86
C LEU A 74 2.07 8.54 1.70
N GLN A 75 2.95 9.30 1.03
CA GLN A 75 2.58 10.08 -0.16
C GLN A 75 2.14 9.16 -1.29
N GLY A 76 2.89 8.08 -1.53
CA GLY A 76 2.52 7.06 -2.50
C GLY A 76 1.18 6.39 -2.19
N CYS A 77 0.88 6.12 -0.91
CA CYS A 77 -0.41 5.58 -0.49
C CYS A 77 -1.58 6.51 -0.90
N VAL A 78 -1.45 7.81 -0.64
CA VAL A 78 -2.46 8.81 -1.05
C VAL A 78 -2.58 8.88 -2.57
N ARG A 79 -1.47 8.87 -3.30
CA ARG A 79 -1.43 8.94 -4.76
C ARG A 79 -2.07 7.71 -5.40
N GLU A 80 -1.64 6.48 -5.02
CA GLU A 80 -2.14 5.23 -5.61
C GLU A 80 -3.65 5.05 -5.36
N ILE A 81 -4.14 5.32 -4.15
CA ILE A 81 -5.59 5.28 -3.85
C ILE A 81 -6.36 6.27 -4.74
N ARG A 82 -5.80 7.45 -4.98
CA ARG A 82 -6.44 8.44 -5.84
C ARG A 82 -6.38 8.05 -7.32
N GLU A 83 -5.25 7.54 -7.80
CA GLU A 83 -5.05 7.15 -9.21
C GLU A 83 -5.86 5.92 -9.55
N GLU A 84 -5.76 4.84 -8.77
CA GLU A 84 -6.40 3.56 -9.05
C GLU A 84 -7.91 3.55 -8.79
N LEU A 85 -8.38 4.27 -7.74
CA LEU A 85 -9.78 4.21 -7.27
C LEU A 85 -10.54 5.53 -7.38
N GLY A 86 -9.87 6.66 -7.69
CA GLY A 86 -10.47 7.99 -7.69
C GLY A 86 -10.84 8.52 -6.30
N VAL A 87 -10.34 7.89 -5.23
CA VAL A 87 -10.70 8.21 -3.84
C VAL A 87 -9.70 9.19 -3.23
N CYS A 88 -10.20 10.29 -2.69
CA CYS A 88 -9.37 11.22 -1.92
C CYS A 88 -9.32 10.78 -0.45
N VAL A 89 -8.11 10.57 0.06
CA VAL A 89 -7.82 10.31 1.47
C VAL A 89 -6.86 11.36 2.02
N CYS A 90 -6.99 11.70 3.29
CA CYS A 90 -6.03 12.57 3.97
C CYS A 90 -5.12 11.76 4.90
N PRO A 91 -3.90 12.25 5.22
CA PRO A 91 -2.97 11.53 6.09
C PRO A 91 -3.55 11.12 7.44
N ALA A 92 -4.49 11.89 8.01
CA ALA A 92 -5.17 11.57 9.26
C ALA A 92 -6.05 10.30 9.19
N GLN A 93 -6.44 9.86 8.00
CA GLN A 93 -7.19 8.62 7.76
C GLN A 93 -6.29 7.41 7.57
N ILE A 94 -4.97 7.61 7.49
CA ILE A 94 -3.98 6.59 7.15
C ILE A 94 -3.13 6.31 8.38
N ARG A 95 -3.05 5.04 8.75
CA ARG A 95 -2.22 4.59 9.86
C ARG A 95 -1.24 3.54 9.38
N PHE A 96 0.03 3.75 9.65
CA PHE A 96 1.08 2.74 9.45
C PHE A 96 0.83 1.54 10.36
N LEU A 97 0.88 0.34 9.80
CA LEU A 97 0.75 -0.91 10.54
C LEU A 97 2.10 -1.59 10.72
N ARG A 98 2.81 -1.85 9.62
CA ARG A 98 3.99 -2.69 9.61
C ARG A 98 4.87 -2.41 8.40
N ARG A 99 6.18 -2.65 8.52
CA ARG A 99 7.15 -2.71 7.42
C ARG A 99 7.60 -4.14 7.20
N ILE A 100 7.61 -4.59 5.94
CA ILE A 100 7.95 -5.97 5.56
C ILE A 100 8.88 -5.97 4.35
N PRO A 101 10.13 -6.48 4.47
CA PRO A 101 10.97 -6.73 3.31
C PRO A 101 10.47 -8.00 2.58
N ARG A 102 10.23 -7.89 1.27
CA ARG A 102 9.85 -9.01 0.40
C ARG A 102 10.59 -8.89 -0.94
N GLY A 103 11.51 -9.81 -1.22
CA GLY A 103 12.37 -9.74 -2.39
C GLY A 103 13.18 -8.44 -2.41
N GLU A 104 13.08 -7.70 -3.48
CA GLU A 104 13.72 -6.39 -3.65
C GLU A 104 12.84 -5.21 -3.20
N LEU A 105 11.67 -5.49 -2.60
CA LEU A 105 10.73 -4.45 -2.16
C LEU A 105 10.68 -4.37 -0.64
N LEU A 106 10.62 -3.15 -0.14
CA LEU A 106 10.34 -2.83 1.26
C LEU A 106 8.92 -2.29 1.35
N TRP A 107 8.01 -3.13 1.82
CA TRP A 107 6.59 -2.83 1.89
C TRP A 107 6.23 -2.11 3.18
N ASP A 108 5.67 -0.92 3.07
CA ASP A 108 4.98 -0.25 4.15
C ASP A 108 3.48 -0.53 4.05
N ILE A 109 2.96 -1.21 5.07
CA ILE A 109 1.55 -1.61 5.15
C ILE A 109 0.77 -0.55 5.91
N TYR A 110 -0.32 -0.07 5.31
CA TYR A 110 -1.17 0.96 5.86
C TYR A 110 -2.61 0.49 6.06
N LEU A 111 -3.23 0.89 7.17
CA LEU A 111 -4.67 0.85 7.35
C LEU A 111 -5.25 2.22 7.00
N VAL A 112 -6.26 2.23 6.16
CA VAL A 112 -6.95 3.44 5.69
C VAL A 112 -8.43 3.34 6.05
N HIS A 113 -8.93 4.25 6.86
CA HIS A 113 -10.36 4.32 7.17
C HIS A 113 -11.07 5.23 6.17
N LYS A 114 -11.97 4.64 5.36
CA LYS A 114 -12.71 5.39 4.36
C LYS A 114 -14.06 4.75 4.05
N ASP A 115 -15.12 5.51 4.22
CA ASP A 115 -16.43 5.17 3.69
C ASP A 115 -16.56 5.78 2.29
N VAL A 116 -16.83 4.92 1.32
CA VAL A 116 -17.11 5.27 -0.07
C VAL A 116 -17.99 4.18 -0.68
N SER A 117 -18.99 4.53 -1.47
CA SER A 117 -19.76 3.54 -2.21
C SER A 117 -19.02 3.10 -3.48
N ILE A 118 -19.22 1.85 -3.91
CA ILE A 118 -18.58 1.34 -5.14
C ILE A 118 -18.95 2.20 -6.36
N GLY A 119 -20.16 2.76 -6.41
CA GLY A 119 -20.61 3.62 -7.50
C GLY A 119 -19.94 5.01 -7.53
N GLU A 120 -19.27 5.41 -6.47
CA GLU A 120 -18.49 6.66 -6.41
C GLU A 120 -17.02 6.48 -6.83
N LEU A 121 -16.57 5.23 -7.01
CA LEU A 121 -15.21 4.96 -7.45
C LEU A 121 -15.02 5.35 -8.92
N THR A 122 -13.87 5.91 -9.22
CA THR A 122 -13.40 6.14 -10.59
C THR A 122 -12.17 5.29 -10.81
N LEU A 123 -12.38 4.08 -11.35
CA LEU A 123 -11.30 3.11 -11.53
C LEU A 123 -10.39 3.50 -12.70
N GLN A 124 -9.10 3.40 -12.52
CA GLN A 124 -8.10 3.51 -13.58
C GLN A 124 -8.11 2.20 -14.39
N GLY A 125 -8.90 2.14 -15.44
CA GLY A 125 -9.21 0.90 -16.18
C GLY A 125 -8.01 0.16 -16.78
N GLU A 126 -6.86 0.82 -16.92
CA GLU A 126 -5.62 0.18 -17.34
C GLU A 126 -5.01 -0.68 -16.24
N GLU A 127 -5.25 -0.33 -14.96
CA GLU A 127 -4.71 -1.04 -13.80
C GLU A 127 -5.77 -1.80 -13.00
N VAL A 128 -6.98 -1.25 -12.86
CA VAL A 128 -8.06 -1.80 -12.03
C VAL A 128 -9.31 -2.05 -12.87
N ALA A 129 -9.69 -3.32 -13.01
CA ALA A 129 -10.90 -3.72 -13.73
C ALA A 129 -12.17 -3.61 -12.86
N HIS A 130 -12.09 -4.04 -11.61
CA HIS A 130 -13.20 -4.06 -10.66
C HIS A 130 -12.72 -3.76 -9.24
N ALA A 131 -13.65 -3.26 -8.41
CA ALA A 131 -13.45 -3.14 -6.97
C ALA A 131 -14.73 -3.55 -6.23
N ARG A 132 -14.59 -4.09 -5.00
CA ARG A 132 -15.72 -4.44 -4.15
C ARG A 132 -15.34 -4.45 -2.68
N TRP A 133 -16.33 -4.22 -1.83
CA TRP A 133 -16.23 -4.43 -0.38
C TRP A 133 -16.47 -5.88 -0.05
N ILE A 134 -15.68 -6.45 0.86
CA ILE A 134 -15.84 -7.81 1.37
C ILE A 134 -15.64 -7.85 2.88
N SER A 135 -16.28 -8.78 3.54
CA SER A 135 -16.05 -9.03 4.97
C SER A 135 -14.69 -9.69 5.20
N PRO A 136 -14.10 -9.59 6.43
CA PRO A 136 -12.89 -10.34 6.79
C PRO A 136 -13.02 -11.84 6.59
N SER A 137 -14.20 -12.43 6.85
CA SER A 137 -14.43 -13.86 6.60
C SER A 137 -14.37 -14.22 5.10
N GLU A 138 -15.00 -13.40 4.26
CA GLU A 138 -14.93 -13.57 2.80
C GLU A 138 -13.52 -13.38 2.27
N PHE A 139 -12.75 -12.45 2.85
CA PHE A 139 -11.33 -12.26 2.54
C PHE A 139 -10.52 -13.56 2.78
N LEU A 140 -10.70 -14.19 3.96
CA LEU A 140 -10.06 -15.47 4.29
C LEU A 140 -10.49 -16.61 3.35
N ASP A 141 -11.75 -16.66 2.96
CA ASP A 141 -12.23 -17.70 2.04
C ASP A 141 -11.65 -17.51 0.62
N LEU A 142 -11.51 -16.27 0.16
CA LEU A 142 -10.80 -15.97 -1.09
C LEU A 142 -9.31 -16.32 -1.03
N LEU A 143 -8.64 -16.10 0.11
CA LEU A 143 -7.26 -16.52 0.31
C LEU A 143 -7.11 -18.05 0.21
N LYS A 144 -8.02 -18.82 0.85
CA LYS A 144 -8.01 -20.28 0.84
C LYS A 144 -8.27 -20.86 -0.55
N SER A 145 -9.16 -20.22 -1.31
CA SER A 145 -9.53 -20.66 -2.67
C SER A 145 -8.51 -20.23 -3.73
N GLY A 146 -7.52 -19.39 -3.38
CA GLY A 146 -6.58 -18.82 -4.35
C GLY A 146 -7.16 -17.70 -5.20
N GLY A 147 -8.32 -17.15 -4.82
CA GLY A 147 -8.97 -16.04 -5.51
C GLY A 147 -8.37 -14.66 -5.19
N LEU A 148 -7.49 -14.59 -4.19
CA LEU A 148 -6.82 -13.36 -3.78
C LEU A 148 -5.30 -13.57 -3.76
N PHE A 149 -4.56 -12.51 -4.12
CA PHE A 149 -3.10 -12.53 -4.01
C PHE A 149 -2.68 -12.81 -2.57
N ARG A 150 -1.79 -13.81 -2.38
CA ARG A 150 -1.35 -14.29 -1.07
C ARG A 150 0.14 -14.08 -0.85
N TYR A 151 0.50 -13.69 0.37
CA TYR A 151 1.86 -13.65 0.89
C TYR A 151 1.88 -14.14 2.35
N PRO A 152 3.03 -14.54 2.92
CA PRO A 152 3.08 -15.24 4.21
C PRO A 152 2.44 -14.48 5.38
N GLU A 153 2.60 -13.15 5.45
CA GLU A 153 2.18 -12.32 6.58
C GLU A 153 0.71 -11.83 6.48
N ILE A 154 -0.01 -12.14 5.40
CA ILE A 154 -1.31 -11.51 5.10
C ILE A 154 -2.38 -11.77 6.18
N GLU A 155 -2.38 -12.94 6.81
CA GLU A 155 -3.32 -13.29 7.88
C GLU A 155 -2.98 -12.56 9.19
N GLU A 156 -1.68 -12.34 9.48
CA GLU A 156 -1.25 -11.49 10.60
C GLU A 156 -1.68 -10.04 10.39
N ILE A 157 -1.50 -9.50 9.17
CA ILE A 157 -1.92 -8.13 8.84
C ILE A 157 -3.43 -8.00 8.97
N LEU A 158 -4.21 -8.97 8.49
CA LEU A 158 -5.67 -8.97 8.67
C LEU A 158 -6.04 -8.87 10.16
N SER A 159 -5.38 -9.61 11.03
CA SER A 159 -5.60 -9.52 12.48
C SER A 159 -5.28 -8.14 13.05
N LEU A 160 -4.21 -7.50 12.59
CA LEU A 160 -3.87 -6.11 12.97
C LEU A 160 -4.93 -5.11 12.48
N VAL A 161 -5.47 -5.32 11.28
CA VAL A 161 -6.55 -4.51 10.70
C VAL A 161 -7.83 -4.62 11.54
N GLU A 162 -8.26 -5.84 11.89
CA GLU A 162 -9.48 -6.09 12.67
C GLU A 162 -9.38 -5.56 14.10
N THR A 163 -8.23 -5.70 14.76
CA THR A 163 -8.02 -5.24 16.14
C THR A 163 -7.69 -3.76 16.23
N GLY A 164 -7.32 -3.15 15.12
CA GLY A 164 -6.83 -1.78 15.10
C GLY A 164 -5.51 -1.60 15.82
N GLN A 165 -4.70 -2.64 16.00
CA GLN A 165 -3.40 -2.57 16.66
C GLN A 165 -2.27 -2.32 15.65
N THR A 166 -1.22 -1.65 16.11
CA THR A 166 0.06 -1.54 15.38
C THR A 166 1.05 -2.54 15.95
N ASP A 167 1.93 -3.07 15.11
CA ASP A 167 3.00 -3.94 15.58
C ASP A 167 4.02 -3.12 16.40
N GLN A 168 4.08 -3.35 17.73
CA GLN A 168 4.95 -2.59 18.63
C GLN A 168 6.45 -2.85 18.42
N LYS A 169 6.83 -3.83 17.58
CA LYS A 169 8.23 -4.18 17.33
C LYS A 169 8.99 -3.18 16.47
N ASN A 170 8.30 -2.29 15.73
CA ASN A 170 8.91 -1.31 14.83
C ASN A 170 8.69 0.16 15.25
N GLN A 171 8.35 0.45 16.50
CA GLN A 171 8.28 1.82 17.03
C GLN A 171 9.64 2.34 17.55
N GLY A 172 10.75 1.88 16.99
CA GLY A 172 12.04 2.52 17.15
C GLY A 172 12.28 3.49 16.01
N GLU A 173 12.15 4.79 16.31
CA GLU A 173 12.64 5.94 15.55
C GLU A 173 11.78 6.47 14.40
N ASN A 174 11.35 7.70 14.64
CA ASN A 174 11.08 8.78 13.70
C ASN A 174 9.79 8.80 12.88
N HIS A 175 8.68 9.18 13.51
CA HIS A 175 7.77 10.13 12.88
C HIS A 175 7.82 11.49 13.60
N ARG A 176 8.98 12.14 13.56
CA ARG A 176 8.98 13.60 13.62
C ARG A 176 8.54 14.10 12.26
N MET A 177 7.25 14.33 12.10
CA MET A 177 6.75 15.19 11.04
C MET A 177 7.29 16.59 11.31
N GLU A 178 8.36 16.97 10.62
CA GLU A 178 8.68 18.37 10.42
C GLU A 178 7.63 18.93 9.43
N PHE A 179 6.55 19.46 10.01
CA PHE A 179 5.77 20.48 9.33
C PHE A 179 6.68 21.71 9.24
N ILE A 180 7.36 21.88 8.12
CA ILE A 180 7.94 23.17 7.78
C ILE A 180 6.77 24.08 7.51
N SER A 181 6.46 24.91 8.51
CA SER A 181 5.60 26.05 8.36
C SER A 181 6.34 27.07 7.49
N GLU A 182 6.06 27.13 6.21
CA GLU A 182 6.33 28.32 5.43
C GLU A 182 5.31 29.39 5.81
N THR A 183 5.64 30.15 6.85
CA THR A 183 5.07 31.47 7.08
C THR A 183 6.23 32.46 7.18
N ASN A 184 6.19 33.46 6.28
CA ASN A 184 6.87 34.75 6.28
C ASN A 184 8.29 34.84 5.70
N ARG A 185 8.40 35.24 4.42
CA ARG A 185 8.77 36.62 4.08
C ARG A 185 8.57 36.91 2.60
#